data_c5b1469178aa7250452e626ac45bf623
#
_entry.id   c5b1469178aa7250452e626ac45bf623
#
_cell.length_a   1.000
_cell.length_b   1.000
_cell.length_c   1.000
_cell.angle_alpha   90.00
_cell.angle_beta   90.00
_cell.angle_gamma   90.00
#
_symmetry.space_group_name_H-M   'P 1'
#
loop_
_entity.id
_entity.type
_entity.pdbx_description
1 polymer ?
#
loop_
_entity_poly.entity_id
_entity_poly.type
_entity_poly.pdbx_seq_one_letter_code
_entity_poly.pdbx_strand_id
1 'polypeptide(L)'
;MPIDPGGSTLAPYDFVVGLAGDQVVIFGNSGGNVRGKGGRKVKFSCGQGVSAFTITCTDFPDNGDTPVPVWPFGEDQPSGAVTEFTGTLKKPDKGAGMLIYKYTIAVAGKIAADPVIIVDH
;
A
#
# COMPACT_ATOMS: atom_id res chain seq x y z
N MET A 1 -1.97 25.84 -13.27
CA MET A 1 -2.14 25.38 -11.90
C MET A 1 -0.78 25.02 -11.30
N PRO A 2 -0.49 25.52 -10.13
CA PRO A 2 0.79 25.17 -9.52
C PRO A 2 0.84 23.67 -9.23
N ILE A 3 1.99 23.11 -9.49
CA ILE A 3 2.26 21.72 -9.15
C ILE A 3 2.87 21.72 -7.76
N ASP A 4 2.18 21.09 -6.85
CA ASP A 4 2.67 20.91 -5.51
C ASP A 4 3.69 19.76 -5.53
N PRO A 5 4.92 19.98 -5.07
CA PRO A 5 5.93 18.92 -5.07
C PRO A 5 5.65 17.80 -4.08
N GLY A 6 4.63 17.81 -3.35
CA GLY A 6 4.24 16.70 -2.48
C GLY A 6 3.29 15.75 -3.16
N GLY A 7 2.39 15.21 -2.41
CA GLY A 7 1.41 14.26 -2.88
C GLY A 7 0.29 14.85 -3.71
N SER A 8 0.13 16.18 -3.74
CA SER A 8 -1.03 16.79 -4.38
C SER A 8 -1.05 16.63 -5.89
N THR A 9 0.10 16.31 -6.51
CA THR A 9 0.16 16.00 -7.94
C THR A 9 -0.11 14.54 -8.23
N LEU A 10 -0.20 13.70 -7.22
CA LEU A 10 -0.46 12.28 -7.35
C LEU A 10 -1.96 12.02 -7.24
N ALA A 11 -2.46 11.08 -8.01
CA ALA A 11 -3.83 10.62 -7.85
C ALA A 11 -4.02 10.04 -6.44
N PRO A 12 -5.24 10.01 -5.89
CA PRO A 12 -5.47 9.62 -4.49
C PRO A 12 -4.90 8.28 -4.07
N TYR A 13 -4.69 7.37 -5.01
CA TYR A 13 -4.18 6.04 -4.74
C TYR A 13 -2.85 5.76 -5.42
N ASP A 14 -2.15 6.81 -5.84
CA ASP A 14 -0.80 6.70 -6.39
C ASP A 14 0.21 7.11 -5.31
N PHE A 15 1.18 6.24 -5.07
CA PHE A 15 2.18 6.44 -4.04
C PHE A 15 3.58 6.28 -4.61
N VAL A 16 4.52 6.98 -4.03
CA VAL A 16 5.93 6.89 -4.39
C VAL A 16 6.71 6.42 -3.17
N VAL A 17 7.47 5.35 -3.33
CA VAL A 17 8.33 4.81 -2.28
C VAL A 17 9.63 5.57 -2.30
N GLY A 18 9.94 6.27 -1.21
CA GLY A 18 11.14 7.08 -1.09
C GLY A 18 11.86 6.82 0.22
N LEU A 19 12.85 7.67 0.51
CA LEU A 19 13.68 7.55 1.71
C LEU A 19 13.78 8.90 2.42
N ALA A 20 13.75 8.83 3.73
CA ALA A 20 14.13 9.94 4.61
C ALA A 20 15.24 9.40 5.52
N GLY A 21 16.51 9.63 5.17
CA GLY A 21 17.63 8.98 5.82
C GLY A 21 17.58 7.47 5.59
N ASP A 22 17.59 6.69 6.67
CA ASP A 22 17.48 5.23 6.61
C ASP A 22 16.05 4.71 6.66
N GLN A 23 15.08 5.61 6.71
CA GLN A 23 13.68 5.25 6.85
C GLN A 23 12.99 5.25 5.48
N VAL A 24 12.27 4.18 5.16
CA VAL A 24 11.37 4.15 4.02
C VAL A 24 10.18 5.05 4.33
N VAL A 25 9.85 5.95 3.42
CA VAL A 25 8.67 6.81 3.53
C VAL A 25 7.83 6.66 2.27
N ILE A 26 6.52 6.76 2.41
CA ILE A 26 5.60 6.65 1.30
C ILE A 26 4.99 8.02 1.05
N PHE A 27 5.32 8.58 -0.11
CA PHE A 27 4.78 9.86 -0.54
C PHE A 27 3.45 9.65 -1.25
N GLY A 28 2.48 10.47 -0.92
CA GLY A 28 1.14 10.39 -1.44
C GLY A 28 0.14 10.75 -0.35
N ASN A 29 -1.13 10.56 -0.62
CA ASN A 29 -2.17 10.86 0.37
C ASN A 29 -2.02 9.95 1.59
N SER A 30 -2.09 10.53 2.78
CA SER A 30 -2.08 9.81 4.05
C SER A 30 -0.83 8.95 4.29
N GLY A 31 0.29 9.25 3.61
CA GLY A 31 1.55 8.54 3.84
C GLY A 31 1.49 7.05 3.53
N GLY A 32 0.67 6.65 2.57
CA GLY A 32 0.50 5.24 2.20
C GLY A 32 -0.62 4.52 2.92
N ASN A 33 -1.29 5.17 3.86
CA ASN A 33 -2.50 4.61 4.45
C ASN A 33 -3.63 4.73 3.43
N VAL A 34 -4.17 3.60 3.03
CA VAL A 34 -5.17 3.52 1.97
C VAL A 34 -6.52 3.17 2.57
N ARG A 35 -7.55 3.88 2.15
CA ARG A 35 -8.92 3.48 2.43
C ARG A 35 -9.75 3.64 1.16
N GLY A 36 -10.40 2.57 0.76
CA GLY A 36 -11.22 2.59 -0.46
C GLY A 36 -12.09 1.35 -0.58
N LYS A 37 -12.97 1.38 -1.56
CA LYS A 37 -13.82 0.25 -1.87
C LYS A 37 -13.10 -0.73 -2.79
N GLY A 38 -13.57 -1.96 -2.83
CA GLY A 38 -13.10 -2.94 -3.80
C GLY A 38 -13.20 -2.41 -5.22
N GLY A 39 -12.24 -2.79 -6.06
CA GLY A 39 -12.12 -2.32 -7.44
C GLY A 39 -11.24 -1.10 -7.62
N ARG A 40 -10.84 -0.42 -6.55
CA ARG A 40 -9.92 0.71 -6.63
C ARG A 40 -8.50 0.22 -6.93
N LYS A 41 -7.83 0.90 -7.82
CA LYS A 41 -6.42 0.60 -8.14
C LYS A 41 -5.51 1.44 -7.27
N VAL A 42 -4.49 0.79 -6.74
CA VAL A 42 -3.47 1.42 -5.90
C VAL A 42 -2.12 1.17 -6.57
N LYS A 43 -1.36 2.22 -6.80
CA LYS A 43 -0.08 2.14 -7.49
C LYS A 43 1.05 2.60 -6.60
N PHE A 44 2.14 1.83 -6.60
CA PHE A 44 3.38 2.18 -5.94
C PHE A 44 4.50 2.20 -6.96
N SER A 45 5.33 3.24 -6.94
CA SER A 45 6.48 3.37 -7.82
C SER A 45 7.70 3.83 -7.02
N CYS A 46 8.88 3.63 -7.58
CA CYS A 46 10.14 4.05 -6.94
C CYS A 46 10.35 5.54 -7.09
N GLY A 47 10.70 6.19 -5.99
CA GLY A 47 11.15 7.57 -5.98
C GLY A 47 12.67 7.65 -6.04
N GLN A 48 13.18 8.87 -5.85
CA GLN A 48 14.60 9.14 -5.87
C GLN A 48 15.31 8.35 -4.77
N GLY A 49 16.40 7.70 -5.10
CA GLY A 49 17.19 6.92 -4.15
C GLY A 49 16.70 5.50 -3.93
N VAL A 50 15.57 5.11 -4.54
CA VAL A 50 15.01 3.76 -4.42
C VAL A 50 15.04 3.08 -5.77
N SER A 51 15.82 2.01 -5.90
CA SER A 51 15.89 1.25 -7.15
C SER A 51 14.85 0.13 -7.21
N ALA A 52 14.43 -0.38 -6.08
CA ALA A 52 13.39 -1.41 -6.00
C ALA A 52 12.85 -1.48 -4.57
N PHE A 53 11.65 -2.03 -4.41
CA PHE A 53 11.05 -2.24 -3.10
C PHE A 53 10.29 -3.56 -3.08
N THR A 54 10.07 -4.10 -1.89
CA THR A 54 9.17 -5.23 -1.69
C THR A 54 7.88 -4.76 -1.04
N ILE A 55 6.79 -5.43 -1.36
CA ILE A 55 5.49 -5.18 -0.74
C ILE A 55 4.93 -6.49 -0.24
N THR A 56 4.61 -6.55 1.05
CA THR A 56 4.06 -7.73 1.71
C THR A 56 2.94 -7.33 2.64
N CYS A 57 2.06 -8.27 2.94
CA CYS A 57 0.98 -8.06 3.89
C CYS A 57 1.05 -9.09 5.01
N THR A 58 0.61 -8.70 6.20
CA THR A 58 0.52 -9.58 7.36
C THR A 58 -0.91 -9.56 7.89
N ASP A 59 -1.28 -10.61 8.65
CA ASP A 59 -2.58 -10.66 9.29
C ASP A 59 -2.75 -9.48 10.22
N PHE A 60 -3.96 -8.95 10.25
CA PHE A 60 -4.34 -7.90 11.19
C PHE A 60 -5.28 -8.51 12.23
N PRO A 61 -4.87 -8.56 13.51
CA PRO A 61 -5.64 -9.29 14.52
C PRO A 61 -6.99 -8.68 14.86
N ASP A 62 -7.21 -7.42 14.49
CA ASP A 62 -8.45 -6.71 14.82
C ASP A 62 -9.59 -6.95 13.84
N ASN A 63 -9.43 -7.87 12.89
CA ASN A 63 -10.53 -8.26 12.01
C ASN A 63 -11.53 -9.23 12.66
N GLY A 64 -11.42 -9.46 13.96
CA GLY A 64 -12.32 -10.34 14.68
C GLY A 64 -12.18 -11.79 14.23
N ASP A 65 -13.32 -12.50 14.18
CA ASP A 65 -13.35 -13.91 13.78
C ASP A 65 -13.49 -14.11 12.28
N THR A 66 -13.51 -13.03 11.50
CA THR A 66 -13.66 -13.13 10.05
C THR A 66 -12.36 -13.60 9.42
N PRO A 67 -12.34 -14.74 8.74
CA PRO A 67 -11.14 -15.16 8.00
C PRO A 67 -10.87 -14.16 6.87
N VAL A 68 -9.68 -13.59 6.85
CA VAL A 68 -9.29 -12.58 5.88
C VAL A 68 -8.13 -13.09 5.07
N PRO A 69 -8.18 -12.99 3.73
CA PRO A 69 -6.97 -13.20 2.94
C PRO A 69 -5.91 -12.20 3.40
N VAL A 70 -4.68 -12.65 3.55
CA VAL A 70 -3.59 -11.78 3.99
C VAL A 70 -3.31 -10.68 2.95
N TRP A 71 -3.60 -10.96 1.70
CA TRP A 71 -3.29 -10.07 0.57
C TRP A 71 -4.56 -9.36 0.07
N PRO A 72 -4.60 -8.01 0.07
CA PRO A 72 -5.84 -7.28 -0.25
C PRO A 72 -6.07 -7.02 -1.73
N PHE A 73 -5.14 -7.41 -2.59
CA PHE A 73 -5.20 -7.10 -4.02
C PHE A 73 -5.60 -8.32 -4.84
N GLY A 74 -6.23 -8.07 -6.01
CA GLY A 74 -6.58 -9.12 -6.95
C GLY A 74 -5.37 -9.69 -7.69
N GLU A 75 -4.32 -8.89 -7.85
CA GLU A 75 -3.07 -9.31 -8.47
C GLU A 75 -2.23 -10.14 -7.48
N ASP A 76 -1.41 -11.04 -8.00
CA ASP A 76 -0.56 -11.86 -7.14
C ASP A 76 0.48 -11.02 -6.40
N GLN A 77 0.79 -11.42 -5.18
CA GLN A 77 1.85 -10.79 -4.41
C GLN A 77 3.18 -11.02 -5.11
N PRO A 78 3.97 -9.93 -5.34
CA PRO A 78 5.29 -10.10 -5.94
C PRO A 78 6.18 -11.01 -5.10
N SER A 79 6.94 -11.87 -5.75
CA SER A 79 7.85 -12.81 -5.08
C SER A 79 9.17 -12.18 -4.66
N GLY A 80 9.43 -10.94 -5.07
CA GLY A 80 10.66 -10.23 -4.74
C GLY A 80 10.51 -8.74 -4.93
N ALA A 81 11.64 -8.04 -5.02
CA ALA A 81 11.63 -6.58 -5.21
C ALA A 81 11.15 -6.20 -6.60
N VAL A 82 10.39 -5.13 -6.65
CA VAL A 82 9.82 -4.60 -7.90
C VAL A 82 10.12 -3.10 -8.00
N THR A 83 10.04 -2.56 -9.21
CA THR A 83 10.19 -1.13 -9.45
C THR A 83 8.85 -0.41 -9.48
N GLU A 84 7.78 -1.16 -9.62
CA GLU A 84 6.42 -0.64 -9.65
C GLU A 84 5.46 -1.78 -9.29
N PHE A 85 4.40 -1.46 -8.59
CA PHE A 85 3.32 -2.39 -8.33
C PHE A 85 1.99 -1.67 -8.42
N THR A 86 1.07 -2.23 -9.20
CA THR A 86 -0.32 -1.77 -9.24
C THR A 86 -1.22 -2.91 -8.81
N GLY A 87 -1.98 -2.69 -7.75
CA GLY A 87 -2.93 -3.65 -7.22
C GLY A 87 -4.34 -3.11 -7.27
N THR A 88 -5.30 -4.02 -7.42
CA THR A 88 -6.72 -3.70 -7.39
C THR A 88 -7.31 -4.25 -6.09
N LEU A 89 -7.87 -3.37 -5.25
CA LEU A 89 -8.43 -3.79 -3.97
C LEU A 89 -9.53 -4.82 -4.19
N LYS A 90 -9.47 -5.93 -3.45
CA LYS A 90 -10.51 -6.95 -3.45
C LYS A 90 -11.71 -6.47 -2.65
N LYS A 91 -12.89 -6.70 -3.19
CA LYS A 91 -14.13 -6.42 -2.44
C LYS A 91 -14.25 -7.40 -1.28
N PRO A 92 -14.54 -6.92 -0.06
CA PRO A 92 -14.83 -7.82 1.06
C PRO A 92 -16.02 -8.73 0.76
N ASP A 93 -16.02 -9.91 1.35
CA ASP A 93 -17.14 -10.83 1.23
C ASP A 93 -18.42 -10.20 1.78
N LYS A 94 -19.55 -10.63 1.23
CA LYS A 94 -20.86 -10.15 1.66
C LYS A 94 -21.01 -10.38 3.17
N GLY A 95 -21.32 -9.31 3.89
CA GLY A 95 -21.49 -9.35 5.32
C GLY A 95 -20.21 -9.12 6.12
N ALA A 96 -19.04 -9.09 5.46
CA ALA A 96 -17.77 -8.86 6.15
C ALA A 96 -17.57 -7.41 6.56
N GLY A 97 -18.23 -6.47 5.89
CA GLY A 97 -18.04 -5.04 6.16
C GLY A 97 -16.67 -4.56 5.78
N MET A 98 -16.08 -3.73 6.62
CA MET A 98 -14.75 -3.17 6.43
C MET A 98 -13.69 -4.20 6.83
N LEU A 99 -12.65 -4.36 6.00
CA LEU A 99 -11.50 -5.19 6.32
C LEU A 99 -10.25 -4.32 6.41
N ILE A 100 -9.39 -4.65 7.38
CA ILE A 100 -8.16 -3.92 7.64
C ILE A 100 -6.98 -4.86 7.35
N TYR A 101 -6.04 -4.36 6.55
CA TYR A 101 -4.81 -5.07 6.21
C TYR A 101 -3.63 -4.23 6.63
N LYS A 102 -2.63 -4.86 7.23
CA LYS A 102 -1.36 -4.20 7.48
C LYS A 102 -0.37 -4.64 6.41
N TYR A 103 0.27 -3.70 5.74
CA TYR A 103 1.25 -4.03 4.73
C TYR A 103 2.59 -3.38 5.03
N THR A 104 3.64 -3.93 4.44
CA THR A 104 5.00 -3.47 4.66
C THR A 104 5.64 -3.16 3.32
N ILE A 105 6.22 -1.98 3.21
CA ILE A 105 7.07 -1.60 2.09
C ILE A 105 8.50 -1.57 2.59
N ALA A 106 9.35 -2.40 2.01
CA ALA A 106 10.74 -2.53 2.42
C ALA A 106 11.70 -2.23 1.28
N VAL A 107 12.81 -1.58 1.63
CA VAL A 107 13.94 -1.33 0.75
C VAL A 107 15.15 -1.93 1.43
N ALA A 108 15.99 -2.64 0.67
CA ALA A 108 17.15 -3.33 1.22
C ALA A 108 18.04 -2.37 2.04
N GLY A 109 18.38 -2.79 3.26
CA GLY A 109 19.24 -2.02 4.16
C GLY A 109 18.59 -0.83 4.84
N LYS A 110 17.26 -0.66 4.70
CA LYS A 110 16.53 0.48 5.26
C LYS A 110 15.46 0.01 6.24
N ILE A 111 14.98 0.93 7.06
CA ILE A 111 13.88 0.67 7.99
C ILE A 111 12.57 0.71 7.20
N ALA A 112 11.81 -0.37 7.25
CA ALA A 112 10.60 -0.52 6.47
C ALA A 112 9.47 0.41 6.95
N ALA A 113 8.52 0.70 6.06
CA ALA A 113 7.28 1.39 6.39
C ALA A 113 6.15 0.36 6.53
N ASP A 114 5.27 0.56 7.50
CA ASP A 114 4.17 -0.35 7.82
C ASP A 114 2.82 0.37 7.79
N PRO A 115 2.36 0.83 6.62
CA PRO A 115 1.05 1.47 6.53
C PRO A 115 -0.10 0.46 6.57
N VAL A 116 -1.31 0.99 6.51
CA VAL A 116 -2.54 0.21 6.64
C VAL A 116 -3.38 0.38 5.38
N ILE A 117 -4.01 -0.70 4.94
CA ILE A 117 -5.01 -0.67 3.88
C ILE A 117 -6.36 -1.03 4.51
N ILE A 118 -7.34 -0.16 4.34
CA ILE A 118 -8.71 -0.41 4.75
C ILE A 118 -9.57 -0.54 3.50
N VAL A 119 -10.22 -1.68 3.35
CA VAL A 119 -11.12 -1.91 2.21
C VAL A 119 -12.55 -1.88 2.72
N ASP A 120 -13.30 -0.89 2.26
CA ASP A 120 -14.72 -0.74 2.59
C ASP A 120 -15.56 -1.66 1.69
N HIS A 121 -16.64 -2.13 2.27
CA HIS A 121 -17.60 -2.96 1.55
C HIS A 121 -18.32 -2.19 0.44
#